data_f105beea918e64190ac29116bbd5b6a8
#
_entry.id   f105beea918e64190ac29116bbd5b6a8
#
_cell.length_a   1.000
_cell.length_b   1.000
_cell.length_c   1.000
_cell.angle_alpha   90.00
_cell.angle_beta   90.00
_cell.angle_gamma   90.00
#
_symmetry.space_group_name_H-M   'P 1'
#
loop_
_entity.id
_entity.type
_entity.pdbx_description
1 polymer ?
#
loop_
_entity_poly.entity_id
_entity_poly.type
_entity_poly.pdbx_seq_one_letter_code
_entity_poly.pdbx_strand_id
1 'polypeptide(L)'
;MKNIFKMISLFVLVLFSFFYTDKVMNLINKNDPLMNKIDLLKDKYEILPVNAILEDNTIIPGVKGKIVDLDKSYDNMKVSGIFREDYLIYNELLPSELLSNNMDKYIIKGNSSNNKISLLVLGDSNNIDKINKDNITIFLNHKDISINNIKKLSKNSIYTYGNNGIYSDEILSNDNTIINRISNNKSIYCLSKDKNSDTLTVCNKNNMYVVIPNIIGDYVDVKNNISNGSIILLNNINNLDIIIKYIKSKGYDIVSLEELLTE
;
A
#
# COMPACT_ATOMS: atom_id res chain seq x y z
N MET A 1 -35.34 -22.79 -41.72
CA MET A 1 -34.44 -21.69 -42.14
C MET A 1 -35.11 -20.28 -41.98
N LYS A 2 -36.28 -20.03 -42.54
CA LYS A 2 -36.95 -18.68 -42.51
C LYS A 2 -37.19 -18.13 -41.09
N ASN A 3 -37.49 -18.95 -40.10
CA ASN A 3 -37.73 -18.51 -38.71
C ASN A 3 -36.41 -18.22 -37.93
N ILE A 4 -35.34 -18.91 -38.26
CA ILE A 4 -34.01 -18.67 -37.67
C ILE A 4 -33.48 -17.31 -38.13
N PHE A 5 -33.63 -17.00 -39.41
CA PHE A 5 -33.27 -15.71 -39.99
C PHE A 5 -34.03 -14.54 -39.35
N LYS A 6 -35.33 -14.72 -39.08
CA LYS A 6 -36.12 -13.71 -38.36
C LYS A 6 -35.65 -13.51 -36.92
N MET A 7 -35.32 -14.58 -36.21
CA MET A 7 -34.79 -14.48 -34.84
C MET A 7 -33.43 -13.77 -34.81
N ILE A 8 -32.51 -14.10 -35.74
CA ILE A 8 -31.21 -13.45 -35.84
C ILE A 8 -31.37 -11.96 -36.15
N SER A 9 -32.25 -11.63 -37.11
CA SER A 9 -32.54 -10.23 -37.49
C SER A 9 -33.11 -9.45 -36.31
N LEU A 10 -34.02 -10.04 -35.52
CA LEU A 10 -34.57 -9.41 -34.32
C LEU A 10 -33.50 -9.18 -33.28
N PHE A 11 -32.62 -10.17 -33.03
CA PHE A 11 -31.52 -10.06 -32.09
C PHE A 11 -30.53 -8.95 -32.47
N VAL A 12 -30.18 -8.86 -33.76
CA VAL A 12 -29.31 -7.80 -34.29
C VAL A 12 -29.98 -6.42 -34.14
N LEU A 13 -31.27 -6.30 -34.38
CA LEU A 13 -32.00 -5.05 -34.18
C LEU A 13 -32.03 -4.59 -32.71
N VAL A 14 -32.23 -5.54 -31.80
CA VAL A 14 -32.20 -5.27 -30.35
C VAL A 14 -30.81 -4.82 -29.93
N LEU A 15 -29.75 -5.53 -30.33
CA LEU A 15 -28.36 -5.12 -30.03
C LEU A 15 -28.07 -3.71 -30.62
N PHE A 16 -28.45 -3.45 -31.84
CA PHE A 16 -28.27 -2.14 -32.49
C PHE A 16 -29.00 -1.03 -31.76
N SER A 17 -30.22 -1.32 -31.28
CA SER A 17 -31.01 -0.36 -30.47
C SER A 17 -30.30 -0.01 -29.15
N PHE A 18 -29.72 -1.00 -28.44
CA PHE A 18 -28.96 -0.75 -27.22
C PHE A 18 -27.73 0.12 -27.51
N PHE A 19 -26.91 -0.25 -28.49
CA PHE A 19 -25.72 0.53 -28.85
C PHE A 19 -26.07 1.97 -29.30
N TYR A 20 -27.16 2.13 -30.05
CA TYR A 20 -27.58 3.45 -30.50
C TYR A 20 -28.09 4.30 -29.34
N THR A 21 -28.88 3.71 -28.43
CA THR A 21 -29.41 4.41 -27.26
C THR A 21 -28.27 4.84 -26.34
N ASP A 22 -27.31 3.96 -26.11
CA ASP A 22 -26.12 4.26 -25.28
C ASP A 22 -25.30 5.42 -25.87
N LYS A 23 -25.10 5.42 -27.19
CA LYS A 23 -24.36 6.47 -27.89
C LYS A 23 -25.07 7.82 -27.86
N VAL A 24 -26.39 7.82 -27.98
CA VAL A 24 -27.21 9.03 -27.90
C VAL A 24 -27.25 9.58 -26.48
N MET A 25 -27.40 8.72 -25.48
CA MET A 25 -27.38 9.14 -24.08
C MET A 25 -26.02 9.72 -23.68
N ASN A 26 -24.92 9.13 -24.12
CA ASN A 26 -23.58 9.67 -23.89
C ASN A 26 -23.39 11.07 -24.54
N LEU A 27 -23.96 11.31 -25.71
CA LEU A 27 -23.92 12.63 -26.35
C LEU A 27 -24.77 13.66 -25.61
N ILE A 28 -25.95 13.27 -25.11
CA ILE A 28 -26.80 14.12 -24.28
C ILE A 28 -26.11 14.48 -22.97
N ASN A 29 -25.55 13.48 -22.29
CA ASN A 29 -24.86 13.68 -21.02
C ASN A 29 -23.64 14.60 -21.16
N LYS A 30 -22.85 14.47 -22.25
CA LYS A 30 -21.72 15.35 -22.54
C LYS A 30 -22.07 16.82 -22.71
N ASN A 31 -23.28 17.12 -23.13
CA ASN A 31 -23.76 18.49 -23.29
C ASN A 31 -24.53 19.03 -22.07
N ASP A 32 -24.68 18.21 -21.03
CA ASP A 32 -25.34 18.61 -19.79
C ASP A 32 -24.48 19.63 -19.02
N PRO A 33 -25.06 20.75 -18.55
CA PRO A 33 -24.37 21.77 -17.78
C PRO A 33 -23.68 21.21 -16.53
N LEU A 34 -24.26 20.19 -15.88
CA LEU A 34 -23.66 19.53 -14.70
C LEU A 34 -22.44 18.72 -15.09
N MET A 35 -22.48 17.94 -16.17
CA MET A 35 -21.34 17.20 -16.69
C MET A 35 -20.17 18.14 -17.04
N ASN A 36 -20.46 19.23 -17.73
CA ASN A 36 -19.48 20.27 -18.08
C ASN A 36 -18.86 20.88 -16.81
N LYS A 37 -19.65 21.08 -15.75
CA LYS A 37 -19.16 21.61 -14.47
C LYS A 37 -18.25 20.62 -13.76
N ILE A 38 -18.58 19.31 -13.77
CA ILE A 38 -17.72 18.26 -13.21
C ILE A 38 -16.38 18.22 -13.97
N ASP A 39 -16.43 18.21 -15.30
CA ASP A 39 -15.24 18.18 -16.16
C ASP A 39 -14.34 19.41 -15.94
N LEU A 40 -14.92 20.59 -15.80
CA LEU A 40 -14.18 21.84 -15.54
C LEU A 40 -13.49 21.83 -14.17
N LEU A 41 -14.08 21.16 -13.18
CA LEU A 41 -13.57 21.16 -11.80
C LEU A 41 -12.72 19.94 -11.45
N LYS A 42 -12.71 18.89 -12.29
CA LYS A 42 -12.04 17.61 -11.98
C LYS A 42 -10.59 17.78 -11.58
N ASP A 43 -9.82 18.61 -12.31
CA ASP A 43 -8.38 18.79 -12.08
C ASP A 43 -8.06 19.29 -10.67
N LYS A 44 -9.03 19.97 -10.02
CA LYS A 44 -8.88 20.41 -8.62
C LYS A 44 -8.89 19.25 -7.62
N TYR A 45 -9.53 18.14 -7.99
CA TYR A 45 -9.77 16.99 -7.13
C TYR A 45 -8.95 15.76 -7.52
N GLU A 46 -8.33 15.79 -8.70
CA GLU A 46 -7.45 14.73 -9.17
C GLU A 46 -6.07 14.81 -8.52
N ILE A 47 -5.47 13.66 -8.31
CA ILE A 47 -4.10 13.52 -7.82
C ILE A 47 -3.36 12.67 -8.84
N LEU A 48 -2.32 13.23 -9.45
CA LEU A 48 -1.49 12.48 -10.40
C LEU A 48 -0.64 11.45 -9.65
N PRO A 49 -0.39 10.28 -10.24
CA PRO A 49 0.46 9.28 -9.64
C PRO A 49 1.92 9.77 -9.62
N VAL A 50 2.65 9.30 -8.62
CA VAL A 50 4.08 9.53 -8.50
C VAL A 50 4.82 8.23 -8.77
N ASN A 51 5.73 8.21 -9.72
CA ASN A 51 6.52 7.02 -10.05
C ASN A 51 7.47 6.64 -8.91
N ALA A 52 7.79 5.35 -8.83
CA ALA A 52 8.87 4.89 -7.98
C ALA A 52 10.20 5.54 -8.40
N ILE A 53 11.04 5.83 -7.41
CA ILE A 53 12.39 6.36 -7.64
C ILE A 53 13.36 5.18 -7.56
N LEU A 54 14.08 4.97 -8.65
CA LEU A 54 15.06 3.90 -8.80
C LEU A 54 16.48 4.49 -8.77
N GLU A 55 17.30 4.00 -7.84
CA GLU A 55 18.73 4.35 -7.76
C GLU A 55 19.54 3.07 -7.55
N ASP A 56 20.35 2.71 -8.54
CA ASP A 56 21.12 1.46 -8.53
C ASP A 56 20.27 0.24 -8.13
N ASN A 57 20.60 -0.37 -6.97
CA ASN A 57 19.89 -1.51 -6.41
C ASN A 57 18.83 -1.13 -5.38
N THR A 58 18.42 0.15 -5.32
CA THR A 58 17.44 0.62 -4.33
C THR A 58 16.21 1.21 -5.00
N ILE A 59 15.10 1.20 -4.24
CA ILE A 59 13.83 1.74 -4.69
C ILE A 59 13.14 2.49 -3.54
N ILE A 60 12.52 3.61 -3.90
CA ILE A 60 11.50 4.27 -3.09
C ILE A 60 10.18 4.07 -3.84
N PRO A 61 9.16 3.42 -3.27
CA PRO A 61 7.88 3.16 -3.94
C PRO A 61 7.21 4.42 -4.47
N GLY A 62 6.44 4.26 -5.53
CA GLY A 62 5.56 5.29 -6.05
C GLY A 62 4.33 5.52 -5.19
N VAL A 63 3.43 6.33 -5.67
CA VAL A 63 2.11 6.55 -5.07
C VAL A 63 1.08 6.60 -6.19
N LYS A 64 0.02 5.82 -6.06
CA LYS A 64 -1.09 5.89 -7.01
C LYS A 64 -1.78 7.25 -6.96
N GLY A 65 -2.24 7.67 -8.12
CA GLY A 65 -3.10 8.83 -8.27
C GLY A 65 -4.58 8.43 -8.18
N LYS A 66 -5.42 9.44 -8.26
CA LYS A 66 -6.85 9.28 -8.43
C LYS A 66 -7.35 10.28 -9.46
N ILE A 67 -8.16 9.82 -10.39
CA ILE A 67 -8.82 10.65 -11.40
C ILE A 67 -10.33 10.56 -11.25
N VAL A 68 -11.02 11.64 -11.56
CA VAL A 68 -12.49 11.69 -11.48
C VAL A 68 -13.10 10.81 -12.56
N ASP A 69 -13.94 9.86 -12.17
CA ASP A 69 -14.81 9.14 -13.10
C ASP A 69 -16.00 10.05 -13.44
N LEU A 70 -15.92 10.72 -14.57
CA LEU A 70 -16.92 11.73 -14.98
C LEU A 70 -18.32 11.12 -15.07
N ASP A 71 -18.46 9.96 -15.70
CA ASP A 71 -19.76 9.33 -15.95
C ASP A 71 -20.41 8.89 -14.63
N LYS A 72 -19.67 8.21 -13.76
CA LYS A 72 -20.20 7.78 -12.45
C LYS A 72 -20.47 8.97 -11.53
N SER A 73 -19.63 9.99 -11.55
CA SER A 73 -19.83 11.22 -10.76
C SER A 73 -21.10 11.96 -11.24
N TYR A 74 -21.29 12.06 -12.55
CA TYR A 74 -22.49 12.62 -13.12
C TYR A 74 -23.74 11.83 -12.72
N ASP A 75 -23.70 10.49 -12.84
CA ASP A 75 -24.81 9.63 -12.46
C ASP A 75 -25.22 9.80 -11.00
N ASN A 76 -24.25 9.99 -10.10
CA ASN A 76 -24.53 10.28 -8.70
C ASN A 76 -25.20 11.63 -8.46
N MET A 77 -24.93 12.62 -9.31
CA MET A 77 -25.38 14.00 -9.14
C MET A 77 -26.59 14.38 -10.00
N LYS A 78 -26.85 13.66 -11.12
CA LYS A 78 -27.87 14.04 -12.12
C LYS A 78 -29.28 14.20 -11.55
N VAL A 79 -29.63 13.44 -10.51
CA VAL A 79 -30.97 13.53 -9.88
C VAL A 79 -31.16 14.86 -9.17
N SER A 80 -30.10 15.38 -8.52
CA SER A 80 -30.13 16.67 -7.84
C SER A 80 -29.87 17.85 -8.79
N GLY A 81 -29.21 17.62 -9.92
CA GLY A 81 -28.75 18.63 -10.85
C GLY A 81 -27.70 19.60 -10.28
N ILE A 82 -27.15 19.31 -9.11
CA ILE A 82 -26.23 20.20 -8.39
C ILE A 82 -24.89 19.49 -8.18
N PHE A 83 -23.78 20.18 -8.53
CA PHE A 83 -22.43 19.69 -8.25
C PHE A 83 -22.19 19.61 -6.73
N ARG A 84 -21.71 18.44 -6.29
CA ARG A 84 -21.29 18.18 -4.91
C ARG A 84 -19.99 17.40 -4.89
N GLU A 85 -19.01 17.89 -4.15
CA GLU A 85 -17.69 17.28 -4.04
C GLU A 85 -17.73 15.86 -3.43
N ASP A 86 -18.59 15.67 -2.43
CA ASP A 86 -18.79 14.39 -1.74
C ASP A 86 -19.47 13.31 -2.62
N TYR A 87 -19.94 13.66 -3.80
CA TYR A 87 -20.52 12.73 -4.79
C TYR A 87 -19.58 12.41 -5.95
N LEU A 88 -18.34 12.94 -5.93
CA LEU A 88 -17.33 12.56 -6.90
C LEU A 88 -16.90 11.11 -6.70
N ILE A 89 -16.87 10.37 -7.80
CA ILE A 89 -16.34 9.00 -7.85
C ILE A 89 -14.97 9.06 -8.51
N TYR A 90 -14.04 8.27 -7.98
CA TYR A 90 -12.66 8.27 -8.46
C TYR A 90 -12.26 6.88 -8.95
N ASN A 91 -11.49 6.86 -10.03
CA ASN A 91 -10.71 5.72 -10.48
C ASN A 91 -9.27 5.87 -10.00
N GLU A 92 -8.64 4.77 -9.58
CA GLU A 92 -7.22 4.76 -9.26
C GLU A 92 -6.39 4.82 -10.54
N LEU A 93 -5.32 5.60 -10.53
CA LEU A 93 -4.34 5.68 -11.60
C LEU A 93 -2.99 5.21 -11.06
N LEU A 94 -2.51 4.07 -11.57
CA LEU A 94 -1.24 3.53 -11.15
C LEU A 94 -0.08 4.30 -11.76
N PRO A 95 1.05 4.43 -11.05
CA PRO A 95 2.28 4.95 -11.62
C PRO A 95 2.80 4.01 -12.72
N SER A 96 3.60 4.52 -13.65
CA SER A 96 4.22 3.69 -14.70
C SER A 96 5.36 2.82 -14.17
N GLU A 97 6.06 3.31 -13.13
CA GLU A 97 7.08 2.54 -12.41
C GLU A 97 6.55 2.11 -11.06
N LEU A 98 6.40 0.79 -10.89
CA LEU A 98 5.81 0.15 -9.71
C LEU A 98 6.86 -0.61 -8.89
N LEU A 99 6.65 -0.67 -7.58
CA LEU A 99 7.41 -1.54 -6.68
C LEU A 99 7.31 -3.02 -7.11
N SER A 100 6.13 -3.46 -7.55
CA SER A 100 5.89 -4.85 -7.99
C SER A 100 6.74 -5.28 -9.18
N ASN A 101 7.19 -4.34 -10.03
CA ASN A 101 8.05 -4.62 -11.18
C ASN A 101 9.55 -4.62 -10.82
N ASN A 102 9.89 -4.28 -9.57
CA ASN A 102 11.25 -4.04 -9.10
C ASN A 102 11.56 -4.80 -7.80
N MET A 103 11.10 -6.04 -7.67
CA MET A 103 11.30 -6.85 -6.46
C MET A 103 12.77 -7.22 -6.21
N ASP A 104 13.62 -7.10 -7.21
CA ASP A 104 15.07 -7.32 -7.15
C ASP A 104 15.84 -6.16 -6.51
N LYS A 105 15.13 -5.16 -5.97
CA LYS A 105 15.72 -3.97 -5.36
C LYS A 105 15.41 -3.87 -3.86
N TYR A 106 16.31 -3.19 -3.14
CA TYR A 106 16.09 -2.87 -1.73
C TYR A 106 15.18 -1.67 -1.57
N ILE A 107 14.13 -1.80 -0.78
CA ILE A 107 13.30 -0.66 -0.37
C ILE A 107 14.03 0.07 0.76
N ILE A 108 14.37 1.34 0.55
CA ILE A 108 15.15 2.13 1.52
C ILE A 108 14.33 3.22 2.22
N LYS A 109 13.15 3.51 1.71
CA LYS A 109 12.27 4.55 2.24
C LYS A 109 10.88 4.40 1.62
N GLY A 110 9.83 4.88 2.29
CA GLY A 110 8.53 5.11 1.68
C GLY A 110 8.50 6.43 0.91
N ASN A 111 7.46 6.65 0.13
CA ASN A 111 7.30 7.90 -0.62
C ASN A 111 7.19 9.11 0.31
N SER A 112 7.81 10.21 -0.08
CA SER A 112 7.86 11.45 0.73
C SER A 112 6.67 12.38 0.53
N SER A 113 5.72 12.04 -0.34
CA SER A 113 4.53 12.88 -0.62
C SER A 113 3.55 12.98 0.54
N ASN A 114 3.61 12.05 1.49
CA ASN A 114 2.76 12.00 2.67
C ASN A 114 3.58 12.13 3.95
N ASN A 115 3.00 12.71 5.02
CA ASN A 115 3.64 12.80 6.34
C ASN A 115 3.62 11.45 7.09
N LYS A 116 3.71 10.33 6.36
CA LYS A 116 3.68 8.98 6.92
C LYS A 116 5.09 8.46 7.16
N ILE A 117 5.25 7.70 8.23
CA ILE A 117 6.46 6.94 8.55
C ILE A 117 6.09 5.56 9.06
N SER A 118 7.01 4.60 8.98
CA SER A 118 6.83 3.30 9.62
C SER A 118 7.87 3.07 10.70
N LEU A 119 7.39 2.61 11.86
CA LEU A 119 8.21 2.29 13.03
C LEU A 119 8.32 0.78 13.15
N LEU A 120 9.55 0.26 12.99
CA LEU A 120 9.88 -1.15 13.05
C LEU A 120 10.52 -1.50 14.38
N VAL A 121 10.16 -2.64 14.94
CA VAL A 121 10.79 -3.20 16.13
C VAL A 121 11.09 -4.69 15.94
N LEU A 122 12.22 -5.12 16.52
CA LEU A 122 12.53 -6.54 16.62
C LEU A 122 11.86 -7.10 17.87
N GLY A 123 10.95 -8.05 17.67
CA GLY A 123 10.22 -8.71 18.74
C GLY A 123 10.88 -10.02 19.14
N ASP A 124 10.89 -10.29 20.45
CA ASP A 124 11.22 -11.58 21.04
C ASP A 124 10.21 -11.93 22.15
N SER A 125 10.26 -13.14 22.65
CA SER A 125 9.32 -13.63 23.67
C SER A 125 9.31 -12.80 24.97
N ASN A 126 10.39 -12.04 25.25
CA ASN A 126 10.53 -11.25 26.49
C ASN A 126 9.94 -9.84 26.35
N ASN A 127 9.79 -9.33 25.12
CA ASN A 127 9.39 -7.95 24.89
C ASN A 127 8.01 -7.78 24.23
N ILE A 128 7.35 -8.87 23.85
CA ILE A 128 6.06 -8.88 23.13
C ILE A 128 5.02 -7.95 23.75
N ASP A 129 4.84 -7.99 25.08
CA ASP A 129 3.82 -7.18 25.74
C ASP A 129 4.14 -5.66 25.71
N LYS A 130 5.43 -5.30 25.59
CA LYS A 130 5.89 -3.91 25.53
C LYS A 130 5.77 -3.31 24.12
N ILE A 131 5.91 -4.15 23.08
CA ILE A 131 5.87 -3.71 21.67
C ILE A 131 4.48 -3.75 21.04
N ASN A 132 3.48 -4.29 21.74
CA ASN A 132 2.09 -4.33 21.27
C ASN A 132 1.46 -2.93 21.32
N LYS A 133 1.80 -2.08 20.38
CA LYS A 133 1.28 -0.71 20.20
C LYS A 133 0.68 -0.58 18.80
N ASP A 134 -0.34 0.24 18.65
CA ASP A 134 -1.01 0.44 17.38
C ASP A 134 -0.05 0.96 16.29
N ASN A 135 -0.21 0.44 15.08
CA ASN A 135 0.52 0.84 13.87
C ASN A 135 2.04 0.59 13.88
N ILE A 136 2.53 -0.23 14.80
CA ILE A 136 3.93 -0.67 14.80
C ILE A 136 4.06 -1.92 13.93
N THR A 137 5.11 -1.98 13.14
CA THR A 137 5.48 -3.18 12.39
C THR A 137 6.51 -3.98 13.18
N ILE A 138 6.24 -5.26 13.36
CA ILE A 138 7.03 -6.15 14.22
C ILE A 138 7.70 -7.23 13.37
N PHE A 139 9.01 -7.34 13.51
CA PHE A 139 9.79 -8.44 12.95
C PHE A 139 10.18 -9.42 14.07
N LEU A 140 9.65 -10.63 14.01
CA LEU A 140 9.93 -11.69 14.99
C LEU A 140 11.06 -12.58 14.51
N ASN A 141 11.97 -12.92 15.44
CA ASN A 141 12.98 -13.93 15.16
C ASN A 141 12.30 -15.30 14.94
N HIS A 142 12.85 -16.13 14.05
CA HIS A 142 12.34 -17.47 13.75
C HIS A 142 11.98 -18.28 15.00
N LYS A 143 12.85 -18.32 16.00
CA LYS A 143 12.64 -19.05 17.27
C LYS A 143 11.46 -18.54 18.10
N ASP A 144 11.05 -17.27 17.89
CA ASP A 144 9.98 -16.60 18.63
C ASP A 144 8.63 -16.63 17.91
N ILE A 145 8.60 -17.15 16.66
CA ILE A 145 7.38 -17.32 15.89
C ILE A 145 6.57 -18.49 16.43
N SER A 146 5.49 -18.18 17.12
CA SER A 146 4.55 -19.14 17.66
C SER A 146 3.12 -18.60 17.58
N ILE A 147 2.15 -19.52 17.59
CA ILE A 147 0.72 -19.17 17.58
C ILE A 147 0.37 -18.19 18.72
N ASN A 148 0.92 -18.45 19.91
CA ASN A 148 0.64 -17.64 21.09
C ASN A 148 1.22 -16.22 20.96
N ASN A 149 2.46 -16.09 20.50
CA ASN A 149 3.12 -14.79 20.32
C ASN A 149 2.41 -13.95 19.24
N ILE A 150 2.07 -14.56 18.10
CA ILE A 150 1.37 -13.85 17.02
C ILE A 150 -0.03 -13.41 17.46
N LYS A 151 -0.78 -14.25 18.21
CA LYS A 151 -2.09 -13.85 18.73
C LYS A 151 -2.03 -12.65 19.68
N LYS A 152 -0.99 -12.53 20.49
CA LYS A 152 -0.78 -11.36 21.36
C LYS A 152 -0.55 -10.09 20.56
N LEU A 153 0.03 -10.18 19.38
CA LEU A 153 0.38 -9.07 18.49
C LEU A 153 -0.63 -8.88 17.34
N SER A 154 -1.83 -9.42 17.44
CA SER A 154 -2.82 -9.48 16.34
C SER A 154 -3.26 -8.12 15.79
N LYS A 155 -2.98 -7.02 16.47
CA LYS A 155 -3.23 -5.64 16.01
C LYS A 155 -2.11 -5.05 15.17
N ASN A 156 -0.97 -5.73 15.10
CA ASN A 156 0.24 -5.28 14.43
C ASN A 156 0.45 -6.01 13.11
N SER A 157 1.16 -5.39 12.18
CA SER A 157 1.74 -6.10 11.05
C SER A 157 2.97 -6.88 11.51
N ILE A 158 2.98 -8.19 11.27
CA ILE A 158 3.99 -9.10 11.78
C ILE A 158 4.70 -9.77 10.60
N TYR A 159 6.03 -9.78 10.65
CA TYR A 159 6.89 -10.43 9.66
C TYR A 159 7.99 -11.23 10.35
N THR A 160 8.58 -12.19 9.61
CA THR A 160 9.74 -12.92 10.13
C THR A 160 11.01 -12.08 9.98
N TYR A 161 11.87 -12.13 10.99
CA TYR A 161 13.27 -11.65 10.94
C TYR A 161 14.24 -12.78 10.59
N GLY A 162 13.73 -13.93 10.17
CA GLY A 162 14.55 -15.12 9.95
C GLY A 162 15.30 -15.55 11.22
N ASN A 163 16.48 -16.12 11.03
CA ASN A 163 17.38 -16.41 12.18
C ASN A 163 18.34 -15.23 12.36
N ASN A 164 17.94 -14.22 13.15
CA ASN A 164 18.68 -12.97 13.38
C ASN A 164 19.10 -12.24 12.08
N GLY A 165 18.18 -12.13 11.11
CA GLY A 165 18.43 -11.49 9.82
C GLY A 165 19.00 -12.41 8.74
N ILE A 166 19.23 -13.69 9.05
CA ILE A 166 19.63 -14.72 8.09
C ILE A 166 18.37 -15.47 7.65
N TYR A 167 18.12 -15.49 6.35
CA TYR A 167 16.97 -16.13 5.73
C TYR A 167 17.35 -17.37 4.94
N SER A 168 16.46 -18.35 4.91
CA SER A 168 16.51 -19.50 4.01
C SER A 168 15.08 -19.82 3.51
N ASP A 169 14.98 -20.55 2.40
CA ASP A 169 13.68 -20.98 1.85
C ASP A 169 12.86 -21.73 2.91
N GLU A 170 13.49 -22.59 3.70
CA GLU A 170 12.84 -23.38 4.75
C GLU A 170 12.30 -22.48 5.88
N ILE A 171 13.11 -21.55 6.39
CA ILE A 171 12.73 -20.60 7.44
C ILE A 171 11.55 -19.74 6.95
N LEU A 172 11.65 -19.16 5.74
CA LEU A 172 10.61 -18.33 5.18
C LEU A 172 9.30 -19.08 5.00
N SER A 173 9.35 -20.30 4.46
CA SER A 173 8.17 -21.14 4.26
C SER A 173 7.47 -21.49 5.57
N ASN A 174 8.22 -21.91 6.57
CA ASN A 174 7.68 -22.29 7.88
C ASN A 174 7.08 -21.08 8.62
N ASP A 175 7.83 -19.99 8.72
CA ASP A 175 7.43 -18.78 9.44
C ASP A 175 6.22 -18.13 8.80
N ASN A 176 6.25 -17.94 7.48
CA ASN A 176 5.15 -17.31 6.75
C ASN A 176 3.87 -18.15 6.80
N THR A 177 3.97 -19.48 6.82
CA THR A 177 2.81 -20.35 6.99
C THR A 177 2.11 -20.09 8.32
N ILE A 178 2.88 -19.94 9.40
CA ILE A 178 2.32 -19.66 10.73
C ILE A 178 1.76 -18.24 10.80
N ILE A 179 2.54 -17.24 10.33
CA ILE A 179 2.14 -15.83 10.35
C ILE A 179 0.87 -15.63 9.55
N ASN A 180 0.85 -16.04 8.26
CA ASN A 180 -0.29 -15.82 7.36
C ASN A 180 -1.58 -16.56 7.79
N ARG A 181 -1.44 -17.64 8.58
CA ARG A 181 -2.60 -18.37 9.11
C ARG A 181 -3.28 -17.65 10.27
N ILE A 182 -2.55 -16.82 11.01
CA ILE A 182 -3.01 -16.27 12.30
C ILE A 182 -3.20 -14.76 12.22
N SER A 183 -2.27 -14.06 11.55
CA SER A 183 -2.35 -12.62 11.33
C SER A 183 -3.25 -12.31 10.13
N ASN A 184 -3.83 -11.12 10.12
CA ASN A 184 -4.64 -10.65 8.99
C ASN A 184 -3.81 -10.08 7.84
N ASN A 185 -2.48 -9.99 7.99
CA ASN A 185 -1.58 -9.47 6.96
C ASN A 185 -0.83 -10.60 6.25
N LYS A 186 -0.54 -10.38 4.97
CA LYS A 186 0.33 -11.27 4.20
C LYS A 186 1.79 -10.97 4.48
N SER A 187 2.57 -11.98 4.81
CA SER A 187 4.01 -11.82 5.06
C SER A 187 4.76 -11.69 3.74
N ILE A 188 5.08 -10.46 3.34
CA ILE A 188 5.71 -10.13 2.06
C ILE A 188 7.00 -9.31 2.20
N TYR A 189 7.45 -9.04 3.42
CA TYR A 189 8.66 -8.25 3.67
C TYR A 189 9.70 -9.03 4.47
N CYS A 190 10.96 -8.94 4.00
CA CYS A 190 12.16 -9.28 4.76
C CYS A 190 12.82 -7.98 5.24
N LEU A 191 13.44 -8.01 6.41
CA LEU A 191 14.19 -6.90 6.97
C LEU A 191 15.68 -7.17 6.83
N SER A 192 16.44 -6.26 6.25
CA SER A 192 17.90 -6.24 6.28
C SER A 192 18.40 -4.92 6.87
N LYS A 193 19.53 -4.95 7.57
CA LYS A 193 20.15 -3.72 8.11
C LYS A 193 21.10 -3.07 7.11
N ASP A 194 21.48 -3.80 6.08
CA ASP A 194 22.41 -3.39 5.03
C ASP A 194 22.07 -4.05 3.68
N LYS A 195 22.82 -3.71 2.64
CA LYS A 195 22.70 -4.32 1.30
C LYS A 195 23.35 -5.72 1.32
N ASN A 196 22.57 -6.75 1.57
CA ASN A 196 22.98 -8.14 1.58
C ASN A 196 22.37 -8.90 0.39
N SER A 197 23.21 -9.30 -0.58
CA SER A 197 22.81 -9.97 -1.82
C SER A 197 22.13 -11.34 -1.57
N ASP A 198 22.58 -12.07 -0.55
CA ASP A 198 22.01 -13.39 -0.23
C ASP A 198 20.60 -13.24 0.32
N THR A 199 20.39 -12.26 1.21
CA THR A 199 19.05 -11.89 1.71
C THR A 199 18.14 -11.49 0.56
N LEU A 200 18.61 -10.62 -0.35
CA LEU A 200 17.82 -10.18 -1.50
C LEU A 200 17.42 -11.36 -2.39
N THR A 201 18.38 -12.24 -2.69
CA THR A 201 18.16 -13.41 -3.56
C THR A 201 17.14 -14.37 -2.95
N VAL A 202 17.30 -14.72 -1.67
CA VAL A 202 16.40 -15.65 -0.98
C VAL A 202 15.00 -15.08 -0.83
N CYS A 203 14.88 -13.82 -0.42
CA CYS A 203 13.57 -13.19 -0.24
C CYS A 203 12.84 -12.98 -1.56
N ASN A 204 13.52 -12.50 -2.61
CA ASN A 204 12.94 -12.33 -3.95
C ASN A 204 12.44 -13.67 -4.52
N LYS A 205 13.22 -14.75 -4.41
CA LYS A 205 12.80 -16.10 -4.82
C LYS A 205 11.49 -16.53 -4.14
N ASN A 206 11.24 -16.06 -2.93
CA ASN A 206 10.02 -16.33 -2.17
C ASN A 206 8.93 -15.25 -2.37
N ASN A 207 9.03 -14.41 -3.40
CA ASN A 207 8.12 -13.31 -3.71
C ASN A 207 7.97 -12.31 -2.54
N MET A 208 9.08 -12.02 -1.87
CA MET A 208 9.15 -11.06 -0.76
C MET A 208 10.09 -9.91 -1.11
N TYR A 209 9.71 -8.72 -0.67
CA TYR A 209 10.54 -7.51 -0.78
C TYR A 209 11.55 -7.43 0.34
N VAL A 210 12.70 -6.84 0.08
CA VAL A 210 13.70 -6.57 1.13
C VAL A 210 13.69 -5.10 1.50
N VAL A 211 13.49 -4.82 2.77
CA VAL A 211 13.43 -3.47 3.33
C VAL A 211 14.72 -3.20 4.12
N ILE A 212 15.35 -2.07 3.84
CA ILE A 212 16.48 -1.53 4.61
C ILE A 212 16.01 -0.23 5.27
N PRO A 213 15.89 -0.18 6.61
CA PRO A 213 15.50 1.05 7.30
C PRO A 213 16.51 2.18 7.04
N ASN A 214 16.02 3.37 6.72
CA ASN A 214 16.87 4.54 6.53
C ASN A 214 17.29 5.19 7.86
N ILE A 215 16.65 4.80 8.96
CA ILE A 215 17.03 5.20 10.32
C ILE A 215 17.11 3.94 11.16
N ILE A 216 18.29 3.67 11.73
CA ILE A 216 18.50 2.58 12.70
C ILE A 216 19.12 3.19 13.96
N GLY A 217 18.41 3.12 15.08
CA GLY A 217 18.94 3.73 16.29
C GLY A 217 17.93 3.90 17.42
N ASP A 218 18.13 4.96 18.18
CA ASP A 218 17.32 5.34 19.33
C ASP A 218 16.62 6.70 19.14
N TYR A 219 16.18 7.31 20.24
CA TYR A 219 15.50 8.60 20.21
C TYR A 219 16.31 9.73 19.55
N VAL A 220 17.64 9.76 19.74
CA VAL A 220 18.50 10.79 19.18
C VAL A 220 18.62 10.66 17.68
N ASP A 221 18.77 9.43 17.19
CA ASP A 221 18.85 9.14 15.76
C ASP A 221 17.54 9.50 15.06
N VAL A 222 16.41 9.13 15.65
CA VAL A 222 15.07 9.51 15.14
C VAL A 222 14.91 11.02 15.12
N LYS A 223 15.27 11.71 16.21
CA LYS A 223 15.13 13.16 16.32
C LYS A 223 15.90 13.91 15.22
N ASN A 224 17.09 13.43 14.88
CA ASN A 224 17.98 14.14 13.96
C ASN A 224 17.69 13.82 12.49
N ASN A 225 17.12 12.66 12.18
CA ASN A 225 17.05 12.14 10.80
C ASN A 225 15.63 11.89 10.28
N ILE A 226 14.59 12.05 11.10
CA ILE A 226 13.21 11.77 10.68
C ILE A 226 12.77 12.69 9.53
N SER A 227 12.14 12.12 8.54
CA SER A 227 11.55 12.82 7.39
C SER A 227 10.36 12.02 6.83
N ASN A 228 9.57 12.63 5.95
CA ASN A 228 8.46 11.95 5.28
C ASN A 228 8.94 10.65 4.62
N GLY A 229 8.17 9.59 4.79
CA GLY A 229 8.49 8.27 4.24
C GLY A 229 9.55 7.50 5.03
N SER A 230 10.05 7.99 6.17
CA SER A 230 11.08 7.29 6.94
C SER A 230 10.63 5.91 7.41
N ILE A 231 11.52 4.93 7.26
CA ILE A 231 11.42 3.58 7.81
C ILE A 231 12.43 3.50 8.95
N ILE A 232 11.94 3.40 10.18
CA ILE A 232 12.73 3.53 11.41
C ILE A 232 12.80 2.18 12.10
N LEU A 233 14.00 1.62 12.27
CA LEU A 233 14.23 0.44 13.09
C LEU A 233 14.79 0.85 14.45
N LEU A 234 14.07 0.56 15.52
CA LEU A 234 14.55 0.85 16.88
C LEU A 234 15.48 -0.23 17.38
N ASN A 235 16.66 0.18 17.88
CA ASN A 235 17.61 -0.71 18.55
C ASN A 235 17.15 -1.06 19.98
N ASN A 236 16.39 -0.14 20.62
CA ASN A 236 15.94 -0.31 21.99
C ASN A 236 14.48 0.14 22.15
N ILE A 237 13.66 -0.72 22.68
CA ILE A 237 12.22 -0.47 22.89
C ILE A 237 11.90 0.29 24.20
N ASN A 238 12.87 0.50 25.09
CA ASN A 238 12.61 1.16 26.38
C ASN A 238 12.07 2.59 26.21
N ASN A 239 12.44 3.27 25.13
CA ASN A 239 12.01 4.64 24.83
C ASN A 239 10.87 4.68 23.79
N LEU A 240 10.24 3.55 23.48
CA LEU A 240 9.23 3.44 22.42
C LEU A 240 8.10 4.47 22.58
N ASP A 241 7.51 4.62 23.76
CA ASP A 241 6.43 5.56 24.02
C ASP A 241 6.86 7.03 23.85
N ILE A 242 8.11 7.35 24.22
CA ILE A 242 8.69 8.70 24.05
C ILE A 242 8.88 9.00 22.56
N ILE A 243 9.40 8.03 21.81
CA ILE A 243 9.62 8.14 20.37
C ILE A 243 8.29 8.31 19.63
N ILE A 244 7.28 7.52 19.95
CA ILE A 244 5.93 7.65 19.38
C ILE A 244 5.36 9.04 19.63
N LYS A 245 5.44 9.55 20.87
CA LYS A 245 4.95 10.89 21.21
C LYS A 245 5.70 11.97 20.45
N TYR A 246 7.03 11.85 20.34
CA TYR A 246 7.85 12.79 19.58
C TYR A 246 7.48 12.82 18.10
N ILE A 247 7.37 11.66 17.46
CA ILE A 247 7.00 11.53 16.04
C ILE A 247 5.64 12.21 15.78
N LYS A 248 4.64 11.90 16.60
CA LYS A 248 3.31 12.51 16.49
C LYS A 248 3.33 14.02 16.73
N SER A 249 4.16 14.50 17.66
CA SER A 249 4.31 15.95 17.93
C SER A 249 4.93 16.73 16.76
N LYS A 250 5.64 16.02 15.86
CA LYS A 250 6.19 16.58 14.62
C LYS A 250 5.22 16.54 13.43
N GLY A 251 4.00 16.03 13.63
CA GLY A 251 2.97 15.95 12.59
C GLY A 251 3.12 14.74 11.67
N TYR A 252 3.91 13.73 12.06
CA TYR A 252 3.99 12.49 11.31
C TYR A 252 2.96 11.48 11.78
N ASP A 253 2.35 10.79 10.83
CA ASP A 253 1.49 9.65 11.06
C ASP A 253 2.31 8.36 11.07
N ILE A 254 2.21 7.60 12.18
CA ILE A 254 2.83 6.28 12.26
C ILE A 254 1.86 5.27 11.65
N VAL A 255 2.32 4.62 10.58
CA VAL A 255 1.54 3.61 9.85
C VAL A 255 2.33 2.30 9.78
N SER A 256 1.63 1.20 9.45
CA SER A 256 2.29 -0.07 9.19
C SER A 256 3.25 0.05 7.99
N LEU A 257 4.23 -0.85 7.92
CA LEU A 257 5.15 -0.90 6.78
C LEU A 257 4.38 -1.14 5.47
N GLU A 258 3.38 -2.00 5.51
CA GLU A 258 2.52 -2.30 4.37
C GLU A 258 1.78 -1.04 3.87
N GLU A 259 1.18 -0.26 4.77
CA GLU A 259 0.50 0.98 4.41
C GLU A 259 1.48 2.04 3.88
N LEU A 260 2.70 2.14 4.45
CA LEU A 260 3.71 3.09 4.00
C LEU A 260 4.20 2.79 2.57
N LEU A 261 4.26 1.50 2.20
CA LEU A 261 4.82 1.02 0.94
C LEU A 261 3.76 0.68 -0.12
N THR A 262 2.47 0.85 0.20
CA THR A 262 1.37 0.65 -0.76
C THR A 262 1.37 1.77 -1.81
N GLU A 263 1.40 1.33 -3.07
CA GLU A 263 1.26 2.18 -4.26
C GLU A 263 -0.18 2.33 -4.68
#